data_45c713201622c87293f0b3de967812d4
#
_entry.id   45c713201622c87293f0b3de967812d4
#
_cell.length_a   1.000
_cell.length_b   1.000
_cell.length_c   1.000
_cell.angle_alpha   90.00
_cell.angle_beta   90.00
_cell.angle_gamma   90.00
#
_symmetry.space_group_name_H-M   'P 1'
#
loop_
_entity.id
_entity.type
_entity.pdbx_description
1 polymer ?
#
loop_
_entity_poly.entity_id
_entity_poly.type
_entity_poly.pdbx_seq_one_letter_code
_entity_poly.pdbx_strand_id
1 'polypeptide(L)'
;FREPPNSSEYSSEFLDRYRQAQRDRVARIDAHARFLIAERIEAKKRLKASNRTADLRASVMSKVITVYRTDADPRTLDMAIDPSDRPYGSIHGRRPDIINFGITGFGRLTTADAWLSTWSGLSSNACFVTCAPEVTVPSLFIEYTADQATFPSVAREMFGKIGAVDKAH
;
A
#
# COMPACT_ATOMS: atom_id res chain seq x y z
N PHE A 1 -6.13 -11.64 -15.41
CA PHE A 1 -7.44 -11.46 -14.74
C PHE A 1 -8.53 -12.12 -15.54
N ARG A 2 -9.33 -12.92 -14.89
CA ARG A 2 -10.46 -13.62 -15.52
C ARG A 2 -11.75 -13.11 -14.90
N GLU A 3 -12.65 -12.62 -15.74
CA GLU A 3 -14.01 -12.28 -15.32
C GLU A 3 -14.82 -13.57 -15.13
N PRO A 4 -15.80 -13.59 -14.20
CA PRO A 4 -16.72 -14.73 -14.09
C PRO A 4 -17.37 -15.06 -15.46
N PRO A 5 -17.58 -16.35 -15.78
CA PRO A 5 -17.46 -17.51 -14.90
C PRO A 5 -16.04 -18.14 -14.84
N ASN A 6 -15.02 -17.47 -15.34
CA ASN A 6 -13.67 -18.00 -15.35
C ASN A 6 -13.08 -17.98 -13.95
N SER A 7 -12.41 -19.08 -13.55
CA SER A 7 -11.71 -19.17 -12.28
C SER A 7 -10.54 -18.19 -12.20
N SER A 8 -10.37 -17.56 -11.05
CA SER A 8 -9.20 -16.80 -10.66
C SER A 8 -8.24 -17.62 -9.81
N GLU A 9 -8.36 -18.93 -9.84
CA GLU A 9 -7.43 -19.82 -9.13
C GLU A 9 -6.02 -19.72 -9.74
N TYR A 10 -5.06 -19.58 -8.85
CA TYR A 10 -3.65 -19.56 -9.17
C TYR A 10 -2.93 -20.69 -8.45
N SER A 11 -1.95 -21.31 -9.09
CA SER A 11 -1.13 -22.32 -8.42
C SER A 11 -0.31 -21.67 -7.30
N SER A 12 0.02 -22.45 -6.26
CA SER A 12 0.88 -21.98 -5.16
C SER A 12 2.21 -21.44 -5.66
N GLU A 13 2.83 -22.12 -6.65
CA GLU A 13 4.08 -21.70 -7.28
C GLU A 13 3.95 -20.33 -7.96
N PHE A 14 2.84 -20.09 -8.68
CA PHE A 14 2.57 -18.78 -9.27
C PHE A 14 2.44 -17.71 -8.20
N LEU A 15 1.68 -17.97 -7.13
CA LEU A 15 1.47 -17.02 -6.03
C LEU A 15 2.79 -16.67 -5.32
N ASP A 16 3.67 -17.65 -5.13
CA ASP A 16 4.96 -17.42 -4.49
C ASP A 16 5.87 -16.56 -5.37
N ARG A 17 5.95 -16.85 -6.67
CA ARG A 17 6.68 -16.02 -7.64
C ARG A 17 6.11 -14.60 -7.71
N TYR A 18 4.79 -14.48 -7.72
CA TYR A 18 4.12 -13.19 -7.76
C TYR A 18 4.42 -12.37 -6.49
N ARG A 19 4.32 -12.98 -5.30
CA ARG A 19 4.66 -12.32 -4.02
C ARG A 19 6.11 -11.86 -3.99
N GLN A 20 7.03 -12.70 -4.46
CA GLN A 20 8.44 -12.33 -4.53
C GLN A 20 8.65 -11.15 -5.49
N ALA A 21 8.08 -11.20 -6.69
CA ALA A 21 8.16 -10.10 -7.65
C ALA A 21 7.59 -8.78 -7.10
N GLN A 22 6.52 -8.82 -6.29
CA GLN A 22 6.00 -7.63 -5.61
C GLN A 22 6.97 -7.09 -4.55
N ARG A 23 7.60 -7.95 -3.75
CA ARG A 23 8.62 -7.53 -2.78
C ARG A 23 9.82 -6.87 -3.46
N ASP A 24 10.33 -7.48 -4.52
CA ASP A 24 11.45 -6.94 -5.30
C ASP A 24 11.10 -5.59 -5.93
N ARG A 25 9.87 -5.47 -6.41
CA ARG A 25 9.36 -4.22 -6.94
C ARG A 25 9.32 -3.11 -5.87
N VAL A 26 8.76 -3.39 -4.70
CA VAL A 26 8.71 -2.43 -3.58
C VAL A 26 10.12 -2.07 -3.14
N ALA A 27 11.03 -3.04 -3.03
CA ALA A 27 12.43 -2.79 -2.67
C ALA A 27 13.14 -1.83 -3.65
N ARG A 28 12.87 -1.98 -4.97
CA ARG A 28 13.40 -1.04 -5.98
C ARG A 28 12.85 0.37 -5.81
N ILE A 29 11.56 0.51 -5.53
CA ILE A 29 10.94 1.83 -5.28
C ILE A 29 11.50 2.44 -4.01
N ASP A 30 11.68 1.66 -2.95
CA ASP A 30 12.31 2.10 -1.70
C ASP A 30 13.74 2.60 -1.91
N ALA A 31 14.53 1.86 -2.68
CA ALA A 31 15.90 2.27 -3.01
C ALA A 31 15.91 3.60 -3.79
N HIS A 32 15.02 3.75 -4.77
CA HIS A 32 14.86 4.99 -5.52
C HIS A 32 14.41 6.15 -4.62
N ALA A 33 13.45 5.92 -3.74
CA ALA A 33 12.99 6.94 -2.79
C ALA A 33 14.13 7.41 -1.86
N ARG A 34 14.92 6.47 -1.30
CA ARG A 34 16.10 6.80 -0.48
C ARG A 34 17.14 7.59 -1.26
N PHE A 35 17.39 7.22 -2.52
CA PHE A 35 18.28 7.98 -3.40
C PHE A 35 17.81 9.42 -3.59
N LEU A 36 16.52 9.65 -3.88
CA LEU A 36 15.97 11.00 -4.04
C LEU A 36 16.05 11.84 -2.76
N ILE A 37 15.87 11.22 -1.59
CA ILE A 37 16.00 11.88 -0.30
C ILE A 37 17.47 12.27 -0.06
N ALA A 38 18.41 11.38 -0.35
CA ALA A 38 19.83 11.64 -0.20
C ALA A 38 20.28 12.80 -1.12
N GLU A 39 19.87 12.80 -2.39
CA GLU A 39 20.13 13.90 -3.31
C GLU A 39 19.61 15.25 -2.76
N ARG A 40 18.38 15.24 -2.22
CA ARG A 40 17.79 16.45 -1.63
C ARG A 40 18.55 16.93 -0.40
N ILE A 41 19.05 16.03 0.44
CA ILE A 41 19.88 16.38 1.60
C ILE A 41 21.17 17.05 1.15
N GLU A 42 21.86 16.50 0.15
CA GLU A 42 23.09 17.08 -0.41
C GLU A 42 22.83 18.43 -1.09
N ALA A 43 21.72 18.56 -1.82
CA ALA A 43 21.31 19.83 -2.40
C ALA A 43 21.06 20.90 -1.31
N LYS A 44 20.44 20.54 -0.19
CA LYS A 44 20.24 21.44 0.96
C LYS A 44 21.56 21.91 1.56
N LYS A 45 22.57 21.02 1.67
CA LYS A 45 23.92 21.39 2.15
C LYS A 45 24.56 22.40 1.21
N ARG A 46 24.52 22.15 -0.10
CA ARG A 46 25.05 23.09 -1.12
C ARG A 46 24.33 24.44 -1.10
N LEU A 47 23.00 24.44 -0.95
CA LEU A 47 22.23 25.69 -0.85
C LEU A 47 22.61 26.54 0.36
N LYS A 48 23.01 25.92 1.48
CA LYS A 48 23.50 26.61 2.66
C LYS A 48 24.92 27.20 2.46
N ALA A 49 25.74 26.53 1.65
CA ALA A 49 27.16 26.83 1.47
C ALA A 49 27.45 27.82 0.33
N SER A 50 26.50 28.09 -0.56
CA SER A 50 26.77 28.88 -1.79
C SER A 50 25.70 29.93 -2.09
N ASN A 51 25.97 30.77 -3.11
CA ASN A 51 24.99 31.71 -3.66
C ASN A 51 23.75 30.96 -4.15
N ARG A 52 22.59 31.42 -3.73
CA ARG A 52 21.27 30.78 -3.97
C ARG A 52 20.83 30.98 -5.41
N THR A 53 21.24 30.11 -6.32
CA THR A 53 20.72 30.07 -7.70
C THR A 53 19.31 29.46 -7.75
N ALA A 54 18.56 29.77 -8.81
CA ALA A 54 17.23 29.19 -9.02
C ALA A 54 17.28 27.66 -9.11
N ASP A 55 18.27 27.12 -9.83
CA ASP A 55 18.46 25.67 -10.00
C ASP A 55 18.74 24.97 -8.68
N LEU A 56 19.57 25.61 -7.82
CA LEU A 56 19.88 25.06 -6.51
C LEU A 56 18.64 25.06 -5.57
N ARG A 57 17.80 26.10 -5.66
CA ARG A 57 16.52 26.14 -4.95
C ARG A 57 15.57 25.04 -5.44
N ALA A 58 15.48 24.83 -6.76
CA ALA A 58 14.65 23.76 -7.33
C ALA A 58 15.13 22.36 -6.89
N SER A 59 16.44 22.15 -6.76
CA SER A 59 17.01 20.86 -6.37
C SER A 59 16.69 20.42 -4.94
N VAL A 60 16.29 21.34 -4.05
CA VAL A 60 15.88 21.01 -2.67
C VAL A 60 14.41 20.67 -2.52
N MET A 61 13.62 20.80 -3.56
CA MET A 61 12.20 20.45 -3.55
C MET A 61 12.04 18.93 -3.46
N SER A 62 10.93 18.48 -2.83
CA SER A 62 10.57 17.08 -2.83
C SER A 62 10.18 16.63 -4.23
N LYS A 63 10.84 15.59 -4.71
CA LYS A 63 10.50 14.97 -6.01
C LYS A 63 9.31 14.04 -5.84
N VAL A 64 8.40 14.11 -6.80
CA VAL A 64 7.24 13.20 -6.89
C VAL A 64 7.64 11.98 -7.69
N ILE A 65 7.25 10.82 -7.20
CA ILE A 65 7.36 9.54 -7.91
C ILE A 65 5.97 9.03 -8.28
N THR A 66 5.87 8.36 -9.42
CA THR A 66 4.63 7.69 -9.85
C THR A 66 4.71 6.21 -9.52
N VAL A 67 3.75 5.71 -8.76
CA VAL A 67 3.67 4.29 -8.40
C VAL A 67 2.41 3.69 -9.00
N TYR A 68 2.57 2.74 -9.91
CA TYR A 68 1.46 2.00 -10.48
C TYR A 68 0.90 1.01 -9.48
N ARG A 69 -0.41 0.85 -9.49
CA ARG A 69 -1.14 -0.08 -8.63
C ARG A 69 -0.85 -1.52 -9.03
N THR A 70 -1.02 -2.42 -8.08
CA THR A 70 -0.98 -3.87 -8.29
C THR A 70 -2.18 -4.52 -7.60
N ASP A 71 -3.36 -4.01 -7.87
CA ASP A 71 -4.60 -4.59 -7.38
C ASP A 71 -4.81 -5.94 -8.06
N ALA A 72 -4.58 -7.00 -7.33
CA ALA A 72 -4.55 -8.38 -7.83
C ALA A 72 -4.98 -9.39 -6.77
N ASP A 73 -5.65 -8.95 -5.71
CA ASP A 73 -6.17 -9.87 -4.70
C ASP A 73 -7.30 -10.70 -5.31
N PRO A 74 -7.19 -12.05 -5.32
CA PRO A 74 -8.21 -12.91 -5.92
C PRO A 74 -9.58 -12.74 -5.26
N ARG A 75 -9.65 -12.33 -3.99
CA ARG A 75 -10.89 -12.07 -3.27
C ARG A 75 -11.75 -10.97 -3.90
N THR A 76 -11.14 -10.07 -4.69
CA THR A 76 -11.88 -9.03 -5.41
C THR A 76 -12.69 -9.57 -6.59
N LEU A 77 -12.31 -10.72 -7.15
CA LEU A 77 -12.89 -11.32 -8.34
C LEU A 77 -13.52 -12.69 -8.09
N ASP A 78 -13.23 -13.33 -6.96
CA ASP A 78 -13.81 -14.58 -6.56
C ASP A 78 -14.52 -14.41 -5.21
N MET A 79 -15.84 -14.33 -5.27
CA MET A 79 -16.69 -14.09 -4.10
C MET A 79 -16.78 -15.29 -3.16
N ALA A 80 -16.32 -16.48 -3.59
CA ALA A 80 -16.28 -17.69 -2.76
C ALA A 80 -15.07 -17.66 -1.81
N ILE A 81 -14.05 -16.86 -2.12
CA ILE A 81 -12.89 -16.68 -1.25
C ILE A 81 -13.21 -15.60 -0.22
N ASP A 82 -13.24 -15.96 1.05
CA ASP A 82 -13.54 -15.06 2.17
C ASP A 82 -14.89 -14.33 1.99
N PRO A 83 -16.03 -15.05 1.97
CA PRO A 83 -17.35 -14.51 1.63
C PRO A 83 -17.79 -13.34 2.52
N SER A 84 -18.42 -12.34 1.92
CA SER A 84 -19.04 -11.20 2.61
C SER A 84 -20.09 -10.54 1.70
N ASP A 85 -20.75 -9.50 2.16
CA ASP A 85 -21.74 -8.74 1.39
C ASP A 85 -21.12 -7.78 0.35
N ARG A 86 -19.80 -7.84 0.17
CA ARG A 86 -19.08 -6.94 -0.76
C ARG A 86 -19.54 -7.16 -2.20
N PRO A 87 -19.65 -6.09 -3.01
CA PRO A 87 -19.88 -6.25 -4.42
C PRO A 87 -18.64 -6.82 -5.13
N TYR A 88 -18.85 -7.44 -6.29
CA TYR A 88 -17.79 -7.91 -7.17
C TYR A 88 -16.88 -6.77 -7.62
N GLY A 89 -15.58 -7.01 -7.59
CA GLY A 89 -14.53 -6.05 -7.94
C GLY A 89 -13.90 -5.40 -6.73
N SER A 90 -12.94 -4.51 -6.96
CA SER A 90 -12.33 -3.70 -5.90
C SER A 90 -13.00 -2.33 -5.79
N ILE A 91 -12.69 -1.59 -4.73
CA ILE A 91 -13.12 -0.18 -4.55
C ILE A 91 -12.73 0.73 -5.72
N HIS A 92 -11.82 0.30 -6.57
CA HIS A 92 -11.33 1.06 -7.72
C HIS A 92 -11.99 0.64 -9.04
N GLY A 93 -12.72 -0.48 -9.05
CA GLY A 93 -13.42 -1.00 -10.22
C GLY A 93 -13.28 -2.51 -10.39
N ARG A 94 -13.88 -3.00 -11.50
CA ARG A 94 -13.96 -4.42 -11.81
C ARG A 94 -12.85 -4.94 -12.73
N ARG A 95 -12.06 -4.05 -13.30
CA ARG A 95 -11.05 -4.34 -14.31
C ARG A 95 -9.66 -3.94 -13.84
N PRO A 96 -8.98 -4.78 -13.02
CA PRO A 96 -7.63 -4.49 -12.51
C PRO A 96 -6.59 -4.25 -13.61
N ASP A 97 -6.73 -4.90 -14.76
CA ASP A 97 -5.89 -4.68 -15.94
C ASP A 97 -5.94 -3.23 -16.46
N ILE A 98 -7.06 -2.54 -16.25
CA ILE A 98 -7.24 -1.14 -16.61
C ILE A 98 -6.86 -0.23 -15.43
N ILE A 99 -7.44 -0.48 -14.26
CA ILE A 99 -7.28 0.42 -13.10
C ILE A 99 -5.86 0.45 -12.55
N ASN A 100 -5.09 -0.63 -12.71
CA ASN A 100 -3.69 -0.68 -12.27
C ASN A 100 -2.82 0.36 -12.99
N PHE A 101 -3.18 0.76 -14.20
CA PHE A 101 -2.48 1.76 -15.00
C PHE A 101 -3.18 3.13 -15.02
N GLY A 102 -4.33 3.25 -14.38
CA GLY A 102 -5.06 4.51 -14.30
C GLY A 102 -4.26 5.60 -13.60
N ILE A 103 -4.53 6.85 -13.96
CA ILE A 103 -3.86 8.03 -13.38
C ILE A 103 -4.28 8.27 -11.92
N THR A 104 -5.49 7.89 -11.55
CA THR A 104 -6.05 8.09 -10.22
C THR A 104 -5.70 6.94 -9.28
N GLY A 105 -5.65 7.20 -7.99
CA GLY A 105 -5.50 6.20 -6.93
C GLY A 105 -4.59 6.64 -5.79
N PHE A 106 -4.84 6.08 -4.62
CA PHE A 106 -4.03 6.33 -3.43
C PHE A 106 -2.58 5.92 -3.67
N GLY A 107 -1.64 6.78 -3.29
CA GLY A 107 -0.20 6.56 -3.47
C GLY A 107 0.28 6.56 -4.92
N ARG A 108 -0.58 6.88 -5.90
CA ARG A 108 -0.21 6.94 -7.32
C ARG A 108 0.86 8.00 -7.58
N LEU A 109 0.65 9.19 -7.07
CA LEU A 109 1.62 10.28 -7.05
C LEU A 109 2.00 10.53 -5.59
N THR A 110 3.25 10.32 -5.26
CA THR A 110 3.73 10.44 -3.88
C THR A 110 5.12 11.02 -3.84
N THR A 111 5.49 11.67 -2.75
CA THR A 111 6.89 12.05 -2.54
C THR A 111 7.70 10.86 -2.02
N ALA A 112 9.01 10.91 -2.15
CA ALA A 112 9.89 9.86 -1.65
C ALA A 112 9.72 9.64 -0.13
N ASP A 113 9.55 10.71 0.64
CA ASP A 113 9.33 10.63 2.09
C ASP A 113 7.98 9.96 2.41
N ALA A 114 6.90 10.38 1.74
CA ALA A 114 5.56 9.82 1.93
C ALA A 114 5.49 8.36 1.47
N TRP A 115 6.22 7.99 0.41
CA TRP A 115 6.34 6.59 0.01
C TRP A 115 6.90 5.74 1.15
N LEU A 116 8.08 6.09 1.68
CA LEU A 116 8.72 5.30 2.72
C LEU A 116 7.94 5.26 4.03
N SER A 117 7.29 6.36 4.40
CA SER A 117 6.58 6.46 5.68
C SER A 117 5.20 5.83 5.69
N THR A 118 4.53 5.76 4.52
CA THR A 118 3.10 5.42 4.47
C THR A 118 2.78 4.30 3.47
N TRP A 119 3.37 4.32 2.27
CA TRP A 119 2.92 3.48 1.17
C TRP A 119 3.78 2.25 0.90
N SER A 120 5.03 2.23 1.35
CA SER A 120 5.91 1.07 1.19
C SER A 120 5.47 -0.08 2.11
N GLY A 121 5.16 -1.23 1.54
CA GLY A 121 4.89 -2.44 2.32
C GLY A 121 6.12 -3.02 3.04
N LEU A 122 7.32 -2.49 2.79
CA LEU A 122 8.58 -2.95 3.42
C LEU A 122 9.13 -1.95 4.44
N SER A 123 8.92 -0.66 4.24
CA SER A 123 9.55 0.41 5.04
C SER A 123 8.57 1.25 5.84
N SER A 124 7.28 1.19 5.52
CA SER A 124 6.25 2.01 6.17
C SER A 124 6.01 1.57 7.62
N ASN A 125 5.83 2.56 8.50
CA ASN A 125 5.32 2.36 9.85
C ASN A 125 3.78 2.36 9.91
N ALA A 126 3.09 2.64 8.80
CA ALA A 126 1.63 2.67 8.71
C ALA A 126 1.06 1.24 8.49
N CYS A 127 1.44 0.32 9.35
CA CYS A 127 0.96 -1.06 9.33
C CYS A 127 0.16 -1.34 10.61
N PHE A 128 -1.17 -1.47 10.49
CA PHE A 128 -2.05 -1.69 11.64
C PHE A 128 -1.64 -2.93 12.43
N VAL A 129 -1.39 -4.05 11.77
CA VAL A 129 -1.04 -5.33 12.41
C VAL A 129 0.24 -5.23 13.27
N THR A 130 1.17 -4.37 12.85
CA THR A 130 2.42 -4.13 13.59
C THR A 130 2.21 -3.19 14.78
N CYS A 131 1.33 -2.17 14.62
CA CYS A 131 1.10 -1.15 15.65
C CYS A 131 0.00 -1.55 16.64
N ALA A 132 -0.94 -2.40 16.24
CA ALA A 132 -2.11 -2.77 17.05
C ALA A 132 -1.78 -3.37 18.43
N PRO A 133 -0.68 -4.13 18.64
CA PRO A 133 -0.31 -4.60 19.98
C PRO A 133 -0.08 -3.48 20.99
N GLU A 134 0.32 -2.29 20.54
CA GLU A 134 0.56 -1.12 21.39
C GLU A 134 -0.72 -0.36 21.76
N VAL A 135 -1.85 -0.72 21.15
CA VAL A 135 -3.17 -0.13 21.48
C VAL A 135 -3.69 -0.82 22.73
N THR A 136 -3.54 -0.18 23.89
CA THR A 136 -3.92 -0.72 25.20
C THR A 136 -5.15 -0.10 25.81
N VAL A 137 -5.70 0.95 25.20
CA VAL A 137 -6.93 1.63 25.64
C VAL A 137 -8.18 0.82 25.27
N PRO A 138 -9.31 0.97 25.98
CA PRO A 138 -10.57 0.34 25.58
C PRO A 138 -10.88 0.59 24.10
N SER A 139 -11.16 -0.46 23.34
CA SER A 139 -11.23 -0.41 21.89
C SER A 139 -12.47 -1.10 21.34
N LEU A 140 -13.21 -0.38 20.48
CA LEU A 140 -14.28 -0.95 19.67
C LEU A 140 -13.82 -1.06 18.22
N PHE A 141 -13.80 -2.27 17.69
CA PHE A 141 -13.48 -2.55 16.29
C PHE A 141 -14.79 -2.78 15.51
N ILE A 142 -15.02 -1.94 14.49
CA ILE A 142 -16.23 -2.02 13.67
C ILE A 142 -15.85 -2.53 12.27
N GLU A 143 -16.41 -3.66 11.89
CA GLU A 143 -16.28 -4.24 10.55
C GLU A 143 -17.50 -3.91 9.69
N TYR A 144 -17.28 -3.52 8.44
CA TYR A 144 -18.33 -3.36 7.45
C TYR A 144 -18.35 -4.60 6.56
N THR A 145 -19.49 -5.34 6.56
CA THR A 145 -19.62 -6.61 5.85
C THR A 145 -19.57 -6.48 4.33
N ALA A 146 -19.79 -5.27 3.80
CA ALA A 146 -19.70 -4.95 2.38
C ALA A 146 -18.38 -4.24 1.99
N ASP A 147 -17.35 -4.24 2.85
CA ASP A 147 -16.07 -3.60 2.54
C ASP A 147 -15.33 -4.37 1.42
N GLN A 148 -14.90 -3.64 0.40
CA GLN A 148 -14.14 -4.17 -0.73
C GLN A 148 -12.61 -4.08 -0.54
N ALA A 149 -12.15 -3.48 0.56
CA ALA A 149 -10.74 -3.28 0.85
C ALA A 149 -10.24 -4.09 2.05
N THR A 150 -11.10 -4.25 3.07
CA THR A 150 -10.81 -5.04 4.27
C THR A 150 -11.73 -6.25 4.30
N PHE A 151 -11.18 -7.40 3.96
CA PHE A 151 -11.94 -8.66 3.92
C PHE A 151 -12.13 -9.24 5.34
N PRO A 152 -13.17 -10.08 5.59
CA PRO A 152 -13.45 -10.62 6.92
C PRO A 152 -12.28 -11.32 7.61
N SER A 153 -11.46 -12.05 6.86
CA SER A 153 -10.25 -12.68 7.43
C SER A 153 -9.23 -11.66 7.91
N VAL A 154 -9.08 -10.55 7.18
CA VAL A 154 -8.17 -9.45 7.54
C VAL A 154 -8.72 -8.69 8.75
N ALA A 155 -10.03 -8.42 8.79
CA ALA A 155 -10.68 -7.77 9.93
C ALA A 155 -10.47 -8.57 11.23
N ARG A 156 -10.68 -9.90 11.17
CA ARG A 156 -10.42 -10.79 12.31
C ARG A 156 -8.95 -10.80 12.75
N GLU A 157 -8.02 -10.81 11.79
CA GLU A 157 -6.59 -10.71 12.10
C GLU A 157 -6.26 -9.39 12.79
N MET A 158 -6.75 -8.28 12.25
CA MET A 158 -6.55 -6.94 12.81
C MET A 158 -7.10 -6.83 14.23
N PHE A 159 -8.34 -7.27 14.46
CA PHE A 159 -8.94 -7.30 15.79
C PHE A 159 -8.14 -8.15 16.77
N GLY A 160 -7.68 -9.33 16.33
CA GLY A 160 -6.88 -10.23 17.15
C GLY A 160 -5.56 -9.61 17.62
N LYS A 161 -4.99 -8.67 16.84
CA LYS A 161 -3.71 -8.01 17.14
C LYS A 161 -3.83 -6.83 18.12
N ILE A 162 -5.03 -6.28 18.34
CA ILE A 162 -5.21 -5.17 19.29
C ILE A 162 -4.81 -5.64 20.70
N GLY A 163 -3.88 -4.91 21.34
CA GLY A 163 -3.33 -5.23 22.65
C GLY A 163 -4.25 -4.91 23.83
N ALA A 164 -5.35 -4.18 23.61
CA ALA A 164 -6.31 -3.86 24.66
C ALA A 164 -6.94 -5.13 25.23
N VAL A 165 -7.03 -5.19 26.57
CA VAL A 165 -7.78 -6.23 27.31
C VAL A 165 -9.30 -5.98 27.15
N ASP A 166 -9.71 -4.72 27.29
CA ASP A 166 -11.08 -4.29 27.05
C ASP A 166 -11.27 -3.95 25.57
N LYS A 167 -11.69 -4.92 24.80
CA LYS A 167 -11.97 -4.75 23.36
C LYS A 167 -13.19 -5.53 22.91
N ALA A 168 -13.95 -4.94 22.00
CA ALA A 168 -15.13 -5.53 21.37
C ALA A 168 -15.04 -5.45 19.84
N HIS A 169 -15.68 -6.46 19.15
CA HIS A 169 -15.81 -6.54 17.71
C HIS A 169 -17.26 -6.63 17.32
#